data_d389aefa1680448dbddd733c86495ead
#
_entry.id   d389aefa1680448dbddd733c86495ead
#
_cell.length_a   1.000
_cell.length_b   1.000
_cell.length_c   1.000
_cell.angle_alpha   90.00
_cell.angle_beta   90.00
_cell.angle_gamma   90.00
#
_symmetry.space_group_name_H-M   'P 1'
#
loop_
_entity.id
_entity.type
_entity.pdbx_description
1 polymer ?
#
loop_
_entity_poly.entity_id
_entity_poly.type
_entity_poly.pdbx_seq_one_letter_code
_entity_poly.pdbx_strand_id
1 'polypeptide(L)'
;MPCVLKPEFPKRVSYNRFIELAQSILIPLSAYLHTRRATSRGIAFVDATPIRVGHNRRISRHRTFEGLAQRGKDSVDWFYGFKRHLIVDDQGQLVSFLVTPGNVDERQGLRKMAKFIKGKLFGDKGYISKALAEELWDKGVQLVTRVRRNMKPVVLDDFDNLLLRKRSIIETINDQLKNISQLEHSRHRSLTGFMLNLLAA
;
A
#
# COMPACT_ATOMS: atom_id res chain seq x y z
N MET A 1 -24.23 -24.24 0.28
CA MET A 1 -24.54 -22.80 0.22
C MET A 1 -25.09 -22.47 -1.17
N PRO A 2 -26.27 -21.86 -1.30
CA PRO A 2 -26.73 -21.35 -2.59
C PRO A 2 -25.78 -20.25 -3.04
N CYS A 3 -25.28 -20.37 -4.26
CA CYS A 3 -24.33 -19.39 -4.79
C CYS A 3 -25.11 -18.13 -5.20
N VAL A 4 -25.04 -17.10 -4.39
CA VAL A 4 -25.71 -15.80 -4.59
C VAL A 4 -25.39 -15.19 -5.95
N LEU A 5 -24.24 -15.51 -6.55
CA LEU A 5 -23.79 -14.99 -7.83
C LEU A 5 -24.28 -15.79 -9.05
N LYS A 6 -25.11 -16.84 -8.86
CA LYS A 6 -25.60 -17.66 -9.99
C LYS A 6 -26.45 -16.89 -10.99
N PRO A 7 -27.30 -15.96 -10.60
CA PRO A 7 -28.04 -15.12 -11.56
C PRO A 7 -27.14 -14.22 -12.40
N GLU A 8 -26.10 -13.66 -11.77
CA GLU A 8 -25.14 -12.72 -12.38
C GLU A 8 -24.20 -13.42 -13.38
N PHE A 9 -23.82 -14.68 -13.04
CA PHE A 9 -22.90 -15.51 -13.81
C PHE A 9 -23.51 -16.86 -14.15
N PRO A 10 -24.44 -16.92 -15.13
CA PRO A 10 -25.16 -18.16 -15.48
C PRO A 10 -24.24 -19.24 -16.06
N LYS A 11 -23.18 -18.86 -16.76
CA LYS A 11 -22.18 -19.77 -17.34
C LYS A 11 -20.88 -19.69 -16.54
N ARG A 12 -20.74 -20.55 -15.53
CA ARG A 12 -19.53 -20.61 -14.70
C ARG A 12 -18.53 -21.60 -15.31
N VAL A 13 -17.27 -21.17 -15.34
CA VAL A 13 -16.15 -22.03 -15.67
C VAL A 13 -15.73 -22.88 -14.47
N SER A 14 -14.99 -23.96 -14.68
CA SER A 14 -14.36 -24.72 -13.58
C SER A 14 -13.35 -23.86 -12.83
N TYR A 15 -13.06 -24.24 -11.58
CA TYR A 15 -12.06 -23.52 -10.77
C TYR A 15 -10.70 -23.40 -11.48
N ASN A 16 -10.22 -24.49 -12.08
CA ASN A 16 -8.95 -24.49 -12.80
C ASN A 16 -8.98 -23.51 -13.98
N ARG A 17 -10.06 -23.54 -14.77
CA ARG A 17 -10.24 -22.60 -15.89
C ARG A 17 -10.32 -21.14 -15.42
N PHE A 18 -10.97 -20.89 -14.29
CA PHE A 18 -10.99 -19.56 -13.66
C PHE A 18 -9.58 -19.08 -13.31
N ILE A 19 -8.75 -19.92 -12.67
CA ILE A 19 -7.37 -19.57 -12.32
C ILE A 19 -6.51 -19.30 -13.55
N GLU A 20 -6.67 -20.07 -14.62
CA GLU A 20 -5.98 -19.84 -15.89
C GLU A 20 -6.37 -18.48 -16.51
N LEU A 21 -7.67 -18.21 -16.59
CA LEU A 21 -8.20 -16.96 -17.12
C LEU A 21 -7.80 -15.75 -16.26
N ALA A 22 -7.78 -15.92 -14.94
CA ALA A 22 -7.39 -14.87 -14.00
C ALA A 22 -5.97 -14.33 -14.29
N GLN A 23 -5.06 -15.18 -14.78
CA GLN A 23 -3.70 -14.72 -15.12
C GLN A 23 -3.69 -13.72 -16.29
N SER A 24 -4.59 -13.87 -17.26
CA SER A 24 -4.67 -12.99 -18.43
C SER A 24 -5.21 -11.59 -18.10
N ILE A 25 -5.91 -11.41 -16.97
CA ILE A 25 -6.50 -10.11 -16.59
C ILE A 25 -5.53 -9.21 -15.82
N LEU A 26 -4.32 -9.65 -15.51
CA LEU A 26 -3.35 -8.86 -14.73
C LEU A 26 -3.04 -7.50 -15.40
N ILE A 27 -2.76 -7.51 -16.70
CA ILE A 27 -2.45 -6.30 -17.46
C ILE A 27 -3.70 -5.41 -17.61
N PRO A 28 -4.86 -5.91 -18.07
CA PRO A 28 -6.10 -5.12 -18.12
C PRO A 28 -6.49 -4.53 -16.76
N LEU A 29 -6.37 -5.30 -15.68
CA LEU A 29 -6.69 -4.82 -14.33
C LEU A 29 -5.73 -3.71 -13.88
N SER A 30 -4.42 -3.86 -14.14
CA SER A 30 -3.43 -2.82 -13.90
C SER A 30 -3.77 -1.53 -14.67
N ALA A 31 -4.09 -1.65 -15.96
CA ALA A 31 -4.48 -0.51 -16.79
C ALA A 31 -5.76 0.16 -16.25
N TYR A 32 -6.76 -0.61 -15.89
CA TYR A 32 -8.00 -0.12 -15.28
C TYR A 32 -7.71 0.68 -14.00
N LEU A 33 -6.93 0.13 -13.07
CA LEU A 33 -6.55 0.83 -11.85
C LEU A 33 -5.78 2.14 -12.14
N HIS A 34 -4.97 2.17 -13.19
CA HIS A 34 -4.33 3.40 -13.63
C HIS A 34 -5.33 4.49 -14.04
N THR A 35 -6.43 4.13 -14.70
CA THR A 35 -7.49 5.08 -15.08
C THR A 35 -8.34 5.53 -13.91
N ARG A 36 -8.39 4.74 -12.83
CA ARG A 36 -9.19 5.02 -11.63
C ARG A 36 -8.46 5.80 -10.54
N ARG A 37 -7.17 6.10 -10.72
CA ARG A 37 -6.42 6.89 -9.76
C ARG A 37 -6.94 8.32 -9.68
N ALA A 38 -7.08 8.81 -8.46
CA ALA A 38 -7.42 10.20 -8.22
C ALA A 38 -6.24 11.12 -8.56
N THR A 39 -6.54 12.33 -8.96
CA THR A 39 -5.56 13.42 -9.04
C THR A 39 -5.46 14.10 -7.68
N SER A 40 -4.25 14.28 -7.16
CA SER A 40 -4.05 14.98 -5.89
C SER A 40 -4.63 16.39 -5.94
N ARG A 41 -5.55 16.69 -5.01
CA ARG A 41 -6.23 17.98 -4.87
C ARG A 41 -5.52 18.93 -3.91
N GLY A 42 -4.27 18.65 -3.56
CA GLY A 42 -3.46 19.46 -2.67
C GLY A 42 -3.35 18.91 -1.25
N ILE A 43 -4.12 17.87 -0.90
CA ILE A 43 -4.06 17.15 0.38
C ILE A 43 -3.97 15.66 0.09
N ALA A 44 -2.97 14.99 0.66
CA ALA A 44 -2.82 13.55 0.55
C ALA A 44 -2.26 12.95 1.85
N PHE A 45 -2.54 11.68 2.06
CA PHE A 45 -2.05 10.88 3.19
C PHE A 45 -1.21 9.73 2.66
N VAL A 46 -0.08 9.45 3.33
CA VAL A 46 0.79 8.32 2.99
C VAL A 46 0.93 7.36 4.15
N ASP A 47 0.92 6.08 3.82
CA ASP A 47 1.22 5.02 4.78
C ASP A 47 1.88 3.82 4.09
N ALA A 48 2.64 3.04 4.87
CA ALA A 48 3.28 1.81 4.41
C ALA A 48 2.95 0.65 5.35
N THR A 49 2.34 -0.38 4.80
CA THR A 49 1.88 -1.55 5.55
C THR A 49 2.62 -2.80 5.09
N PRO A 50 3.14 -3.64 6.00
CA PRO A 50 3.74 -4.91 5.64
C PRO A 50 2.69 -5.88 5.08
N ILE A 51 3.10 -6.67 4.09
CA ILE A 51 2.36 -7.85 3.58
C ILE A 51 3.22 -9.07 3.87
N ARG A 52 2.80 -9.85 4.85
CA ARG A 52 3.49 -11.08 5.24
C ARG A 52 3.12 -12.20 4.28
N VAL A 53 4.12 -12.83 3.65
CA VAL A 53 3.90 -13.93 2.71
C VAL A 53 4.28 -15.29 3.28
N GLY A 54 4.90 -15.31 4.44
CA GLY A 54 5.28 -16.53 5.14
C GLY A 54 5.82 -16.27 6.54
N HIS A 55 5.84 -17.32 7.35
CA HIS A 55 6.41 -17.26 8.69
C HIS A 55 7.95 -17.22 8.61
N ASN A 56 8.62 -16.44 9.44
CA ASN A 56 10.08 -16.26 9.44
C ASN A 56 10.88 -17.57 9.48
N ARG A 57 10.37 -18.62 10.18
CA ARG A 57 11.00 -19.95 10.26
C ARG A 57 10.96 -20.73 8.93
N ARG A 58 10.18 -20.28 7.93
CA ARG A 58 9.98 -20.96 6.65
C ARG A 58 10.65 -20.23 5.48
N ILE A 59 11.43 -19.17 5.72
CA ILE A 59 12.05 -18.36 4.67
C ILE A 59 12.89 -19.25 3.73
N SER A 60 13.75 -20.11 4.28
CA SER A 60 14.62 -21.01 3.51
C SER A 60 13.89 -22.03 2.63
N ARG A 61 12.59 -22.27 2.90
CA ARG A 61 11.75 -23.22 2.14
C ARG A 61 10.72 -22.51 1.26
N HIS A 62 10.71 -21.18 1.24
CA HIS A 62 9.69 -20.39 0.57
C HIS A 62 10.07 -20.09 -0.88
N ARG A 63 9.90 -21.05 -1.77
CA ARG A 63 10.29 -20.97 -3.19
C ARG A 63 9.50 -19.92 -3.99
N THR A 64 8.20 -19.70 -3.69
CA THR A 64 7.30 -18.83 -4.50
C THR A 64 7.79 -17.39 -4.62
N PHE A 65 8.41 -16.83 -3.58
CA PHE A 65 8.87 -15.45 -3.56
C PHE A 65 10.37 -15.34 -3.29
N GLU A 66 11.12 -16.41 -3.58
CA GLU A 66 12.57 -16.42 -3.46
C GLU A 66 13.17 -15.31 -4.35
N GLY A 67 14.10 -14.53 -3.83
CA GLY A 67 14.71 -13.40 -4.53
C GLY A 67 13.83 -12.14 -4.62
N LEU A 68 12.52 -12.23 -4.38
CA LEU A 68 11.58 -11.11 -4.49
C LEU A 68 11.15 -10.57 -3.12
N ALA A 69 10.67 -11.46 -2.24
CA ALA A 69 10.33 -11.08 -0.88
C ALA A 69 11.61 -10.97 -0.02
N GLN A 70 11.61 -10.03 0.91
CA GLN A 70 12.74 -9.82 1.81
C GLN A 70 12.27 -9.73 3.27
N ARG A 71 13.20 -10.02 4.20
CA ARG A 71 12.96 -9.86 5.62
C ARG A 71 12.99 -8.38 5.98
N GLY A 72 11.89 -7.85 6.44
CA GLY A 72 11.73 -6.49 6.93
C GLY A 72 11.43 -6.46 8.43
N LYS A 73 11.43 -5.26 9.00
CA LYS A 73 11.02 -4.99 10.37
C LYS A 73 9.90 -3.95 10.34
N ASP A 74 8.84 -4.20 11.08
CA ASP A 74 7.83 -3.20 11.41
C ASP A 74 7.98 -2.72 12.86
N SER A 75 7.02 -1.99 13.38
CA SER A 75 7.02 -1.51 14.77
C SER A 75 6.87 -2.64 15.82
N VAL A 76 6.37 -3.80 15.41
CA VAL A 76 6.04 -4.92 16.30
C VAL A 76 7.09 -6.02 16.21
N ASP A 77 7.42 -6.48 14.99
CA ASP A 77 8.27 -7.67 14.81
C ASP A 77 8.95 -7.70 13.43
N TRP A 78 9.80 -8.71 13.24
CA TRP A 78 10.36 -9.06 11.95
C TRP A 78 9.35 -9.83 11.11
N PHE A 79 9.25 -9.52 9.82
CA PHE A 79 8.40 -10.22 8.87
C PHE A 79 9.17 -10.59 7.60
N TYR A 80 8.68 -11.58 6.89
CA TYR A 80 9.13 -11.94 5.55
C TYR A 80 8.03 -11.63 4.54
N GLY A 81 8.34 -10.78 3.57
CA GLY A 81 7.35 -10.37 2.57
C GLY A 81 7.69 -9.07 1.84
N PHE A 82 6.65 -8.28 1.65
CA PHE A 82 6.67 -7.01 0.95
C PHE A 82 6.14 -5.89 1.84
N LYS A 83 6.37 -4.64 1.43
CA LYS A 83 5.67 -3.46 1.94
C LYS A 83 4.78 -2.89 0.84
N ARG A 84 3.52 -2.67 1.17
CA ARG A 84 2.58 -1.92 0.35
C ARG A 84 2.60 -0.48 0.80
N HIS A 85 2.93 0.42 -0.11
CA HIS A 85 2.86 1.86 0.11
C HIS A 85 1.61 2.37 -0.58
N LEU A 86 0.81 3.16 0.13
CA LEU A 86 -0.39 3.80 -0.40
C LEU A 86 -0.30 5.31 -0.23
N ILE A 87 -0.84 6.02 -1.22
CA ILE A 87 -1.15 7.43 -1.11
C ILE A 87 -2.61 7.60 -1.49
N VAL A 88 -3.37 8.20 -0.59
CA VAL A 88 -4.78 8.53 -0.79
C VAL A 88 -5.00 10.04 -0.62
N ASP A 89 -6.04 10.57 -1.24
CA ASP A 89 -6.46 11.96 -1.03
C ASP A 89 -7.28 12.11 0.27
N ASP A 90 -7.80 13.32 0.50
CA ASP A 90 -8.62 13.65 1.67
C ASP A 90 -10.02 13.03 1.66
N GLN A 91 -10.43 12.42 0.55
CA GLN A 91 -11.66 11.65 0.40
C GLN A 91 -11.42 10.13 0.48
N GLY A 92 -10.17 9.68 0.65
CA GLY A 92 -9.80 8.27 0.67
C GLY A 92 -9.65 7.64 -0.72
N GLN A 93 -9.61 8.45 -1.78
CA GLN A 93 -9.42 7.94 -3.14
C GLN A 93 -7.94 7.62 -3.40
N LEU A 94 -7.67 6.55 -4.11
CA LEU A 94 -6.31 6.09 -4.41
C LEU A 94 -5.61 7.04 -5.39
N VAL A 95 -4.56 7.71 -4.94
CA VAL A 95 -3.68 8.56 -5.77
C VAL A 95 -2.53 7.74 -6.34
N SER A 96 -1.88 6.96 -5.50
CA SER A 96 -0.74 6.11 -5.94
C SER A 96 -0.57 4.91 -5.02
N PHE A 97 -0.05 3.83 -5.59
CA PHE A 97 0.40 2.69 -4.79
C PHE A 97 1.70 2.12 -5.34
N LEU A 98 2.46 1.47 -4.46
CA LEU A 98 3.71 0.80 -4.79
C LEU A 98 3.91 -0.39 -3.86
N VAL A 99 4.48 -1.46 -4.39
CA VAL A 99 4.92 -2.62 -3.61
C VAL A 99 6.42 -2.72 -3.68
N THR A 100 7.06 -2.89 -2.54
CA THR A 100 8.51 -3.06 -2.43
C THR A 100 8.84 -4.30 -1.62
N PRO A 101 10.04 -4.88 -1.76
CA PRO A 101 10.53 -5.88 -0.80
C PRO A 101 10.48 -5.36 0.63
N GLY A 102 10.29 -6.26 1.59
CA GLY A 102 10.06 -5.90 3.00
C GLY A 102 11.18 -5.10 3.67
N ASN A 103 12.42 -5.24 3.19
CA ASN A 103 13.60 -4.52 3.70
C ASN A 103 13.75 -3.09 3.17
N VAL A 104 12.94 -2.68 2.20
CA VAL A 104 13.03 -1.32 1.62
C VAL A 104 12.50 -0.29 2.61
N ASP A 105 13.23 0.80 2.78
CA ASP A 105 12.83 1.93 3.61
C ASP A 105 11.59 2.63 3.03
N GLU A 106 10.63 3.01 3.88
CA GLU A 106 9.37 3.64 3.48
C GLU A 106 9.58 4.95 2.73
N ARG A 107 10.63 5.70 3.11
CA ARG A 107 11.04 6.94 2.45
C ARG A 107 11.46 6.74 1.00
N GLN A 108 12.07 5.58 0.68
CA GLN A 108 12.43 5.24 -0.71
C GLN A 108 11.18 4.95 -1.55
N GLY A 109 10.20 4.27 -0.97
CA GLY A 109 8.89 4.06 -1.59
C GLY A 109 8.22 5.39 -1.93
N LEU A 110 8.18 6.31 -0.96
CA LEU A 110 7.58 7.63 -1.13
C LEU A 110 8.26 8.45 -2.25
N ARG A 111 9.59 8.45 -2.35
CA ARG A 111 10.32 9.13 -3.43
C ARG A 111 9.83 8.72 -4.82
N LYS A 112 9.58 7.42 -5.04
CA LYS A 112 9.09 6.89 -6.32
C LYS A 112 7.65 7.31 -6.63
N MET A 113 6.85 7.54 -5.59
CA MET A 113 5.42 7.88 -5.69
C MET A 113 5.17 9.39 -5.74
N ALA A 114 6.12 10.22 -5.31
CA ALA A 114 5.98 11.67 -5.14
C ALA A 114 5.56 12.42 -6.42
N LYS A 115 5.88 11.88 -7.59
CA LYS A 115 5.52 12.48 -8.89
C LYS A 115 4.01 12.61 -9.15
N PHE A 116 3.20 11.92 -8.34
CA PHE A 116 1.73 11.96 -8.46
C PHE A 116 1.06 12.90 -7.47
N ILE A 117 1.87 13.61 -6.64
CA ILE A 117 1.36 14.41 -5.53
C ILE A 117 1.67 15.89 -5.80
N LYS A 118 0.80 16.77 -5.31
CA LYS A 118 1.02 18.23 -5.19
C LYS A 118 0.41 18.70 -3.88
N GLY A 119 1.01 19.75 -3.28
CA GLY A 119 0.52 20.35 -2.05
C GLY A 119 1.02 19.64 -0.79
N LYS A 120 0.17 19.45 0.20
CA LYS A 120 0.54 18.89 1.51
C LYS A 120 0.37 17.38 1.54
N LEU A 121 1.39 16.68 2.02
CA LEU A 121 1.41 15.23 2.22
C LEU A 121 1.59 14.92 3.70
N PHE A 122 0.62 14.23 4.28
CA PHE A 122 0.61 13.86 5.70
C PHE A 122 1.07 12.41 5.88
N GLY A 123 2.15 12.22 6.63
CA GLY A 123 2.73 10.92 6.93
C GLY A 123 2.93 10.67 8.41
N ASP A 124 3.27 9.43 8.75
CA ASP A 124 3.67 9.06 10.10
C ASP A 124 5.13 9.48 10.42
N LYS A 125 5.58 9.17 11.65
CA LYS A 125 6.94 9.48 12.09
C LYS A 125 8.04 8.69 11.38
N GLY A 126 7.71 7.65 10.64
CA GLY A 126 8.62 6.85 9.81
C GLY A 126 9.18 7.65 8.62
N TYR A 127 8.41 8.62 8.14
CA TYR A 127 8.82 9.48 7.02
C TYR A 127 9.69 10.67 7.41
N ILE A 128 10.00 10.88 8.68
CA ILE A 128 10.85 11.98 9.13
C ILE A 128 12.23 11.86 8.54
N SER A 129 12.60 12.81 7.67
CA SER A 129 13.92 12.95 7.07
C SER A 129 14.04 14.35 6.46
N LYS A 130 15.09 15.09 6.86
CA LYS A 130 15.36 16.43 6.32
C LYS A 130 15.57 16.37 4.80
N ALA A 131 16.43 15.46 4.33
CA ALA A 131 16.70 15.29 2.91
C ALA A 131 15.46 14.91 2.10
N LEU A 132 14.56 14.08 2.64
CA LEU A 132 13.29 13.75 1.98
C LEU A 132 12.37 14.96 1.92
N ALA A 133 12.27 15.74 2.98
CA ALA A 133 11.42 16.93 3.01
C ALA A 133 11.88 17.98 2.01
N GLU A 134 13.20 18.22 1.91
CA GLU A 134 13.79 19.12 0.92
C GLU A 134 13.52 18.63 -0.51
N GLU A 135 13.79 17.35 -0.81
CA GLU A 135 13.52 16.76 -2.13
C GLU A 135 12.02 16.84 -2.54
N LEU A 136 11.12 16.66 -1.59
CA LEU A 136 9.69 16.77 -1.85
C LEU A 136 9.26 18.22 -2.03
N TRP A 137 9.84 19.13 -1.27
CA TRP A 137 9.58 20.57 -1.39
C TRP A 137 9.95 21.10 -2.79
N ASP A 138 11.10 20.69 -3.32
CA ASP A 138 11.54 21.02 -4.68
C ASP A 138 10.57 20.52 -5.77
N LYS A 139 9.80 19.47 -5.45
CA LYS A 139 8.73 18.92 -6.31
C LYS A 139 7.34 19.53 -6.05
N GLY A 140 7.26 20.57 -5.21
CA GLY A 140 6.00 21.20 -4.84
C GLY A 140 5.15 20.41 -3.84
N VAL A 141 5.78 19.55 -3.03
CA VAL A 141 5.12 18.74 -2.01
C VAL A 141 5.65 19.09 -0.62
N GLN A 142 4.81 19.58 0.25
CA GLN A 142 5.13 19.82 1.66
C GLN A 142 4.83 18.56 2.48
N LEU A 143 5.87 17.91 3.00
CA LEU A 143 5.71 16.77 3.89
C LEU A 143 5.42 17.25 5.32
N VAL A 144 4.28 16.84 5.87
CA VAL A 144 3.84 17.16 7.23
C VAL A 144 3.81 15.88 8.06
N THR A 145 4.58 15.85 9.15
CA THR A 145 4.64 14.72 10.08
C THR A 145 4.64 15.21 11.52
N ARG A 146 4.16 14.39 12.44
CA ARG A 146 4.40 14.63 13.87
C ARG A 146 5.87 14.35 14.19
N VAL A 147 6.49 15.22 14.99
CA VAL A 147 7.86 15.00 15.47
C VAL A 147 7.93 13.89 16.53
N ARG A 148 9.09 13.26 16.68
CA ARG A 148 9.36 12.31 17.76
C ARG A 148 9.55 13.07 19.09
N ARG A 149 9.31 12.38 20.20
CA ARG A 149 9.40 12.96 21.56
C ARG A 149 10.78 13.57 21.86
N ASN A 150 11.84 13.04 21.26
CA ASN A 150 13.21 13.48 21.42
C ASN A 150 13.67 14.53 20.38
N MET A 151 12.77 15.06 19.58
CA MET A 151 13.06 16.10 18.57
C MET A 151 12.53 17.45 19.05
N LYS A 152 13.11 18.55 18.53
CA LYS A 152 12.57 19.89 18.78
C LYS A 152 11.12 19.96 18.32
N PRO A 153 10.22 20.53 19.13
CA PRO A 153 8.84 20.75 18.74
C PRO A 153 8.77 21.57 17.46
N VAL A 154 7.92 21.14 16.52
CA VAL A 154 7.54 21.94 15.36
C VAL A 154 6.14 22.47 15.61
N VAL A 155 5.96 23.78 15.56
CA VAL A 155 4.65 24.40 15.66
C VAL A 155 3.95 24.13 14.33
N LEU A 156 2.90 23.33 14.38
CA LEU A 156 1.98 23.09 13.26
C LEU A 156 0.76 24.00 13.44
N ASP A 157 0.23 24.50 12.36
CA ASP A 157 -1.04 25.22 12.39
C ASP A 157 -2.21 24.27 12.76
N ASP A 158 -3.34 24.83 13.13
CA ASP A 158 -4.52 24.06 13.56
C ASP A 158 -5.07 23.20 12.42
N PHE A 159 -4.95 23.67 11.18
CA PHE A 159 -5.37 22.93 10.00
C PHE A 159 -4.50 21.69 9.78
N ASP A 160 -3.18 21.82 9.88
CA ASP A 160 -2.25 20.69 9.76
C ASP A 160 -2.44 19.69 10.90
N ASN A 161 -2.69 20.17 12.12
CA ASN A 161 -3.03 19.32 13.27
C ASN A 161 -4.33 18.53 13.04
N LEU A 162 -5.36 19.16 12.47
CA LEU A 162 -6.62 18.52 12.12
C LEU A 162 -6.40 17.42 11.07
N LEU A 163 -5.63 17.72 10.01
CA LEU A 163 -5.35 16.78 8.94
C LEU A 163 -4.46 15.61 9.40
N LEU A 164 -3.53 15.81 10.31
CA LEU A 164 -2.78 14.73 10.95
C LEU A 164 -3.67 13.80 11.80
N ARG A 165 -4.82 14.26 12.30
CA ARG A 165 -5.84 13.39 12.91
C ARG A 165 -6.65 12.67 11.84
N LYS A 166 -7.04 13.38 10.77
CA LYS A 166 -7.77 12.80 9.62
C LYS A 166 -6.97 11.72 8.88
N ARG A 167 -5.68 11.59 9.11
CA ARG A 167 -4.85 10.50 8.59
C ARG A 167 -5.39 9.10 8.94
N SER A 168 -6.23 8.98 9.95
CA SER A 168 -6.95 7.72 10.26
C SER A 168 -7.71 7.13 9.06
N ILE A 169 -8.02 7.95 8.03
CA ILE A 169 -8.67 7.45 6.80
C ILE A 169 -7.80 6.41 6.07
N ILE A 170 -6.47 6.65 5.95
CA ILE A 170 -5.58 5.70 5.30
C ILE A 170 -5.36 4.45 6.17
N GLU A 171 -5.40 4.60 7.50
CA GLU A 171 -5.35 3.47 8.43
C GLU A 171 -6.58 2.57 8.27
N THR A 172 -7.78 3.18 8.15
CA THR A 172 -9.02 2.44 7.88
C THR A 172 -8.97 1.71 6.53
N ILE A 173 -8.47 2.35 5.48
CA ILE A 173 -8.29 1.72 4.17
C ILE A 173 -7.32 0.54 4.27
N ASN A 174 -6.21 0.71 4.95
CA ASN A 174 -5.24 -0.37 5.16
C ASN A 174 -5.85 -1.54 5.94
N ASP A 175 -6.67 -1.27 6.94
CA ASP A 175 -7.39 -2.29 7.71
C ASP A 175 -8.42 -3.04 6.84
N GLN A 176 -9.19 -2.34 6.02
CA GLN A 176 -10.12 -2.95 5.07
C GLN A 176 -9.40 -3.88 4.07
N LEU A 177 -8.31 -3.42 3.47
CA LEU A 177 -7.50 -4.21 2.55
C LEU A 177 -6.91 -5.46 3.23
N LYS A 178 -6.52 -5.35 4.48
CA LYS A 178 -5.96 -6.46 5.26
C LYS A 178 -7.03 -7.46 5.68
N ASN A 179 -8.13 -6.99 6.27
CA ASN A 179 -9.11 -7.83 6.95
C ASN A 179 -10.32 -8.18 6.08
N ILE A 180 -10.81 -7.29 5.21
CA ILE A 180 -11.92 -7.57 4.30
C ILE A 180 -11.41 -8.24 3.03
N SER A 181 -10.41 -7.64 2.36
CA SER A 181 -9.83 -8.19 1.13
C SER A 181 -8.84 -9.32 1.38
N GLN A 182 -8.55 -9.66 2.63
CA GLN A 182 -7.74 -10.81 3.05
C GLN A 182 -6.32 -10.85 2.43
N LEU A 183 -5.69 -9.69 2.17
CA LEU A 183 -4.39 -9.63 1.48
C LEU A 183 -3.27 -10.40 2.19
N GLU A 184 -3.25 -10.42 3.51
CA GLU A 184 -2.25 -11.17 4.29
C GLU A 184 -2.63 -12.65 4.50
N HIS A 185 -3.92 -12.99 4.40
CA HIS A 185 -4.39 -14.35 4.70
C HIS A 185 -4.42 -15.27 3.48
N SER A 186 -4.15 -14.73 2.30
CA SER A 186 -4.11 -15.48 1.04
C SER A 186 -2.81 -16.28 0.94
N ARG A 187 -2.92 -17.60 0.81
CA ARG A 187 -1.77 -18.46 0.57
C ARG A 187 -1.43 -18.47 -0.92
N HIS A 188 -0.71 -17.47 -1.37
CA HIS A 188 -0.31 -17.37 -2.77
C HIS A 188 0.70 -18.45 -3.14
N ARG A 189 0.40 -19.18 -4.22
CA ARG A 189 1.28 -20.22 -4.80
C ARG A 189 2.02 -19.71 -6.04
N SER A 190 1.77 -18.50 -6.49
CA SER A 190 2.43 -17.86 -7.63
C SER A 190 2.51 -16.35 -7.45
N LEU A 191 3.51 -15.74 -8.07
CA LEU A 191 3.66 -14.29 -8.11
C LEU A 191 2.45 -13.63 -8.80
N THR A 192 1.99 -14.19 -9.92
CA THR A 192 0.82 -13.69 -10.66
C THR A 192 -0.43 -13.68 -9.80
N GLY A 193 -0.70 -14.77 -9.08
CA GLY A 193 -1.85 -14.85 -8.16
C GLY A 193 -1.74 -13.84 -7.01
N PHE A 194 -0.55 -13.60 -6.49
CA PHE A 194 -0.30 -12.56 -5.50
C PHE A 194 -0.60 -11.15 -6.04
N MET A 195 -0.07 -10.84 -7.23
CA MET A 195 -0.29 -9.54 -7.87
C MET A 195 -1.76 -9.30 -8.21
N LEU A 196 -2.46 -10.33 -8.71
CA LEU A 196 -3.90 -10.25 -8.98
C LEU A 196 -4.70 -9.95 -7.73
N ASN A 197 -4.45 -10.68 -6.63
CA ASN A 197 -5.14 -10.44 -5.37
C ASN A 197 -4.87 -9.01 -4.86
N LEU A 198 -3.62 -8.55 -4.97
CA LEU A 198 -3.23 -7.21 -4.56
C LEU A 198 -3.93 -6.11 -5.37
N LEU A 199 -4.11 -6.32 -6.68
CA LEU A 199 -4.76 -5.35 -7.56
C LEU A 199 -6.30 -5.41 -7.50
N ALA A 200 -6.86 -6.55 -7.11
CA ALA A 200 -8.31 -6.76 -7.01
C ALA A 200 -8.89 -6.31 -5.63
N ALA A 201 -8.02 -6.10 -4.64
CA ALA A 201 -8.42 -5.65 -3.31
C ALA A 201 -8.73 -4.17 -3.26
#